data_6208520f8ab4d4085a086ebd4c7c0f1a
#
_entry.id   6208520f8ab4d4085a086ebd4c7c0f1a
#
_cell.length_a   1.000
_cell.length_b   1.000
_cell.length_c   1.000
_cell.angle_alpha   90.00
_cell.angle_beta   90.00
_cell.angle_gamma   90.00
#
_symmetry.space_group_name_H-M   'P 1'
#
loop_
_entity.id
_entity.type
_entity.pdbx_description
1 polymer ?
#
loop_
_entity_poly.entity_id
_entity_poly.type
_entity_poly.pdbx_seq_one_letter_code
_entity_poly.pdbx_strand_id
1 'polypeptide(L)'
;VGSEMCIRDSHYPRRPRRPQQPKEAATPIHIYPLGGLGEVGKNMTVYECCGDMIIVDCGLVFPDNDMFGVDMVIPDFTFVVQNKDKIRGLLITHGHEDHIGSIPYLLQKLDLPIYGTRLTCGLIRNKLEEFGLAGKTKFVEITPRQKLKLGCFTVEPIHVNHSIPDAVAFAIDSPAGTIIQTGDFKIDYTPLACGPTDLATLSEYGQKGVLALLSDSTNAERPGFTATEQKVADGVRSLFARAQNKRIIIATFASNIYRVQQIIDLAVEDGRKVAFSGRSMVNNTAMAQELGYMHIPEGTLISIDEINQYPPEQVVLVTTGSQGEPLSALSRMASCSHRQVRVGPGDFIIISAKPIPGNEKSVTKIVNGLLLLGAEVIYEGMYDVHVSGHACQEEQKLMLTLTRPKYFLPVHGEYKQLKKHAITAASLGIPTSNILIAENGSNIILSQDEMKLGEPVTAGAVMVDGLGVGDVGNVVLRDRKHLSEDGLVIIVATVDSKTGKVLAGPDLVSRGFVYVRENESLMDGAQSIVETALDRCVDEHVRDWNSVKTRVREALSSYIYRRTKRSPMILPILMEV
;
A
#
# COMPACT_ATOMS: atom_id res chain seq x y z
N VAL A 1 -78.06 -14.18 -35.10
CA VAL A 1 -77.97 -15.45 -34.39
C VAL A 1 -76.80 -15.36 -33.49
N GLY A 2 -77.15 -15.02 -32.21
CA GLY A 2 -76.17 -14.89 -31.13
C GLY A 2 -75.82 -16.25 -30.53
N SER A 3 -74.61 -16.48 -30.13
CA SER A 3 -74.20 -17.55 -29.19
C SER A 3 -73.59 -16.95 -27.96
N GLU A 4 -74.33 -16.95 -26.85
CA GLU A 4 -73.90 -16.67 -25.53
C GLU A 4 -72.94 -17.75 -25.02
N MET A 5 -71.72 -17.38 -24.62
CA MET A 5 -70.79 -18.27 -24.03
C MET A 5 -70.87 -18.12 -22.51
N CYS A 6 -71.50 -19.09 -21.85
CA CYS A 6 -71.57 -19.18 -20.38
C CYS A 6 -70.22 -19.47 -19.79
N ILE A 7 -69.67 -18.49 -19.02
CA ILE A 7 -68.53 -18.69 -18.14
C ILE A 7 -69.03 -19.34 -16.85
N ARG A 8 -68.72 -20.61 -16.60
CA ARG A 8 -68.93 -21.27 -15.31
C ARG A 8 -67.85 -20.86 -14.32
N ASP A 9 -68.24 -20.10 -13.30
CA ASP A 9 -67.40 -19.85 -12.12
C ASP A 9 -67.20 -21.16 -11.36
N SER A 10 -65.99 -21.71 -11.43
CA SER A 10 -65.58 -22.81 -10.57
C SER A 10 -65.01 -22.28 -9.26
N HIS A 11 -65.82 -22.29 -8.20
CA HIS A 11 -65.38 -22.06 -6.85
C HIS A 11 -64.49 -23.23 -6.38
N TYR A 12 -63.13 -23.07 -6.51
CA TYR A 12 -62.19 -23.90 -5.77
C TYR A 12 -62.04 -23.31 -4.36
N PRO A 13 -62.22 -24.12 -3.29
CA PRO A 13 -61.96 -23.64 -1.92
C PRO A 13 -60.47 -23.38 -1.79
N ARG A 14 -60.11 -22.12 -1.44
CA ARG A 14 -58.74 -21.77 -1.09
C ARG A 14 -58.29 -22.61 0.11
N ARG A 15 -57.28 -23.49 -0.09
CA ARG A 15 -56.60 -24.19 1.01
C ARG A 15 -56.11 -23.16 2.01
N PRO A 16 -56.32 -23.36 3.35
CA PRO A 16 -55.79 -22.47 4.34
C PRO A 16 -54.28 -22.43 4.20
N ARG A 17 -53.70 -21.22 4.08
CA ARG A 17 -52.24 -21.02 4.16
C ARG A 17 -51.79 -21.58 5.50
N ARG A 18 -50.90 -22.59 5.50
CA ARG A 18 -50.16 -23.00 6.72
C ARG A 18 -49.53 -21.74 7.33
N PRO A 19 -49.63 -21.57 8.65
CA PRO A 19 -48.89 -20.50 9.32
C PRO A 19 -47.41 -20.66 8.92
N GLN A 20 -46.82 -19.64 8.33
CA GLN A 20 -45.38 -19.58 8.17
C GLN A 20 -44.81 -19.56 9.59
N GLN A 21 -44.01 -20.58 9.95
CA GLN A 21 -43.20 -20.52 11.15
C GLN A 21 -42.41 -19.21 11.12
N PRO A 22 -42.25 -18.52 12.26
CA PRO A 22 -41.40 -17.34 12.33
C PRO A 22 -40.03 -17.76 11.77
N LYS A 23 -39.57 -17.09 10.70
CA LYS A 23 -38.18 -17.25 10.28
C LYS A 23 -37.33 -16.86 11.48
N GLU A 24 -36.55 -17.81 12.01
CA GLU A 24 -35.49 -17.48 12.96
C GLU A 24 -34.74 -16.28 12.38
N ALA A 25 -34.56 -15.25 13.19
CA ALA A 25 -33.86 -14.04 12.78
C ALA A 25 -32.47 -14.46 12.31
N ALA A 26 -32.15 -14.27 11.05
CA ALA A 26 -30.87 -14.68 10.48
C ALA A 26 -29.77 -13.95 11.28
N THR A 27 -28.82 -14.71 11.80
CA THR A 27 -27.67 -14.13 12.54
C THR A 27 -26.93 -13.16 11.62
N PRO A 28 -26.78 -11.86 12.00
CA PRO A 28 -26.11 -10.90 11.15
C PRO A 28 -24.62 -11.22 11.04
N ILE A 29 -24.00 -10.71 9.95
CA ILE A 29 -22.55 -10.67 9.81
C ILE A 29 -22.06 -9.26 10.09
N HIS A 30 -20.97 -9.16 10.81
CA HIS A 30 -20.26 -7.91 11.07
C HIS A 30 -19.03 -7.83 10.18
N ILE A 31 -18.79 -6.67 9.57
CA ILE A 31 -17.63 -6.37 8.75
C ILE A 31 -16.91 -5.20 9.38
N TYR A 32 -15.62 -5.39 9.67
CA TYR A 32 -14.76 -4.37 10.26
C TYR A 32 -13.58 -4.09 9.31
N PRO A 33 -13.66 -3.05 8.47
CA PRO A 33 -12.49 -2.57 7.74
C PRO A 33 -11.51 -1.95 8.73
N LEU A 34 -10.30 -2.46 8.83
CA LEU A 34 -9.23 -1.90 9.68
C LEU A 34 -8.22 -1.09 8.86
N GLY A 35 -8.32 -1.14 7.54
CA GLY A 35 -7.53 -0.39 6.58
C GLY A 35 -8.10 -0.52 5.17
N GLY A 36 -7.62 0.32 4.23
CA GLY A 36 -8.02 0.30 2.82
C GLY A 36 -9.25 1.15 2.48
N LEU A 37 -9.81 1.91 3.42
CA LEU A 37 -10.90 2.84 3.17
C LEU A 37 -10.45 4.29 3.35
N GLY A 38 -10.70 5.13 2.34
CA GLY A 38 -10.22 6.51 2.29
C GLY A 38 -8.72 6.64 1.99
N GLU A 39 -8.07 5.53 1.70
CA GLU A 39 -6.65 5.39 1.40
C GLU A 39 -6.42 4.27 0.37
N VAL A 40 -5.28 4.28 -0.31
CA VAL A 40 -4.82 3.17 -1.16
C VAL A 40 -3.70 2.46 -0.42
N GLY A 41 -3.96 1.19 -0.04
CA GLY A 41 -3.03 0.36 0.75
C GLY A 41 -3.53 0.08 2.16
N LYS A 42 -2.69 -0.56 2.97
CA LYS A 42 -3.00 -0.99 4.34
C LYS A 42 -4.28 -1.83 4.44
N ASN A 43 -4.57 -2.62 3.39
CA ASN A 43 -5.80 -3.38 3.30
C ASN A 43 -5.89 -4.44 4.39
N MET A 44 -6.96 -4.37 5.18
CA MET A 44 -7.28 -5.35 6.20
C MET A 44 -8.77 -5.28 6.55
N THR A 45 -9.48 -6.39 6.35
CA THR A 45 -10.92 -6.48 6.66
C THR A 45 -11.19 -7.71 7.54
N VAL A 46 -11.92 -7.54 8.63
CA VAL A 46 -12.34 -8.62 9.53
C VAL A 46 -13.82 -8.89 9.34
N TYR A 47 -14.18 -10.17 9.21
CA TYR A 47 -15.57 -10.65 9.17
C TYR A 47 -15.87 -11.45 10.43
N GLU A 48 -16.97 -11.14 11.10
CA GLU A 48 -17.43 -11.87 12.30
C GLU A 48 -18.87 -12.35 12.10
N CYS A 49 -19.09 -13.63 12.34
CA CYS A 49 -20.42 -14.24 12.37
C CYS A 49 -20.43 -15.42 13.34
N CYS A 50 -21.51 -15.59 14.10
CA CYS A 50 -21.69 -16.71 15.04
C CYS A 50 -20.53 -16.91 16.04
N GLY A 51 -19.78 -15.85 16.36
CA GLY A 51 -18.63 -15.92 17.27
C GLY A 51 -17.32 -16.37 16.61
N ASP A 52 -17.31 -16.68 15.33
CA ASP A 52 -16.10 -16.92 14.54
C ASP A 52 -15.69 -15.66 13.77
N MET A 53 -14.38 -15.47 13.60
CA MET A 53 -13.80 -14.38 12.82
C MET A 53 -12.83 -14.91 11.75
N ILE A 54 -12.82 -14.27 10.59
CA ILE A 54 -11.79 -14.43 9.56
C ILE A 54 -11.25 -13.05 9.18
N ILE A 55 -10.00 -13.01 8.80
CA ILE A 55 -9.33 -11.78 8.33
C ILE A 55 -9.04 -11.94 6.85
N VAL A 56 -9.29 -10.91 6.06
CA VAL A 56 -8.89 -10.83 4.65
C VAL A 56 -7.89 -9.71 4.50
N ASP A 57 -6.68 -10.08 4.04
CA ASP A 57 -5.50 -9.26 3.85
C ASP A 57 -4.93 -8.66 5.15
N CYS A 58 -3.66 -8.26 5.11
CA CYS A 58 -2.93 -7.60 6.17
C CYS A 58 -1.79 -6.79 5.55
N GLY A 59 -2.15 -5.69 4.90
CA GLY A 59 -1.29 -4.87 4.10
C GLY A 59 -0.64 -3.72 4.84
N LEU A 60 0.35 -3.11 4.21
CA LEU A 60 0.95 -1.84 4.64
C LEU A 60 0.60 -0.72 3.65
N VAL A 61 0.92 0.52 4.03
CA VAL A 61 1.02 1.65 3.12
C VAL A 61 2.36 2.35 3.32
N PHE A 62 2.94 2.88 2.25
CA PHE A 62 4.16 3.69 2.34
C PHE A 62 3.84 5.06 2.93
N PRO A 63 4.76 5.64 3.72
CA PRO A 63 4.51 6.91 4.38
C PRO A 63 4.40 8.07 3.37
N ASP A 64 3.61 9.08 3.73
CA ASP A 64 3.56 10.34 3.02
C ASP A 64 4.88 11.13 3.17
N ASN A 65 5.11 12.07 2.25
CA ASN A 65 6.35 12.86 2.20
C ASN A 65 6.63 13.70 3.45
N ASP A 66 5.65 13.94 4.30
CA ASP A 66 5.76 14.69 5.55
C ASP A 66 5.94 13.78 6.78
N MET A 67 5.91 12.46 6.60
CA MET A 67 6.21 11.48 7.64
C MET A 67 7.72 11.18 7.70
N PHE A 68 8.52 12.17 8.09
CA PHE A 68 9.97 12.08 8.11
C PHE A 68 10.49 10.90 8.95
N GLY A 69 11.29 10.02 8.32
CA GLY A 69 11.94 8.88 8.96
C GLY A 69 11.01 7.71 9.29
N VAL A 70 9.76 7.74 8.82
CA VAL A 70 8.87 6.57 8.87
C VAL A 70 9.14 5.70 7.66
N ASP A 71 9.33 4.40 7.87
CA ASP A 71 9.59 3.44 6.79
C ASP A 71 8.29 2.94 6.17
N MET A 72 7.28 2.70 7.00
CA MET A 72 5.96 2.20 6.57
C MET A 72 4.89 2.46 7.62
N VAL A 73 3.63 2.34 7.20
CA VAL A 73 2.46 2.46 8.08
C VAL A 73 1.64 1.19 8.00
N ILE A 74 1.29 0.62 9.14
CA ILE A 74 0.54 -0.63 9.28
C ILE A 74 -0.80 -0.41 9.98
N PRO A 75 -1.78 -1.33 9.85
CA PRO A 75 -3.03 -1.27 10.61
C PRO A 75 -2.79 -1.37 12.13
N ASP A 76 -3.68 -0.77 12.91
CA ASP A 76 -3.74 -1.04 14.35
C ASP A 76 -4.38 -2.41 14.60
N PHE A 77 -3.61 -3.32 15.17
CA PHE A 77 -4.04 -4.70 15.45
C PHE A 77 -4.78 -4.87 16.77
N THR A 78 -5.04 -3.80 17.53
CA THR A 78 -5.65 -3.88 18.87
C THR A 78 -6.95 -4.67 18.87
N PHE A 79 -7.86 -4.38 17.93
CA PHE A 79 -9.13 -5.11 17.81
C PHE A 79 -8.93 -6.60 17.53
N VAL A 80 -8.01 -6.94 16.64
CA VAL A 80 -7.70 -8.34 16.26
C VAL A 80 -7.08 -9.10 17.43
N VAL A 81 -6.13 -8.48 18.14
CA VAL A 81 -5.48 -9.07 19.31
C VAL A 81 -6.46 -9.33 20.45
N GLN A 82 -7.39 -8.41 20.69
CA GLN A 82 -8.44 -8.57 21.70
C GLN A 82 -9.41 -9.73 21.39
N ASN A 83 -9.57 -10.08 20.13
CA ASN A 83 -10.49 -11.13 19.66
C ASN A 83 -9.79 -12.39 19.15
N LYS A 84 -8.51 -12.61 19.50
CA LYS A 84 -7.66 -13.68 18.98
C LYS A 84 -8.30 -15.07 19.01
N ASP A 85 -9.06 -15.39 20.07
CA ASP A 85 -9.66 -16.73 20.26
C ASP A 85 -10.79 -17.03 19.26
N LYS A 86 -11.38 -16.01 18.67
CA LYS A 86 -12.42 -16.12 17.63
C LYS A 86 -11.84 -16.30 16.23
N ILE A 87 -10.56 -15.93 15.98
CA ILE A 87 -9.97 -15.88 14.65
C ILE A 87 -9.68 -17.30 14.15
N ARG A 88 -10.18 -17.62 12.96
CA ARG A 88 -10.01 -18.92 12.30
C ARG A 88 -8.89 -18.93 11.26
N GLY A 89 -8.46 -17.77 10.79
CA GLY A 89 -7.34 -17.64 9.86
C GLY A 89 -7.29 -16.29 9.16
N LEU A 90 -6.16 -16.07 8.49
CA LEU A 90 -5.87 -14.95 7.62
C LEU A 90 -5.89 -15.42 6.16
N LEU A 91 -6.81 -14.89 5.38
CA LEU A 91 -7.00 -15.15 3.95
C LEU A 91 -6.31 -14.03 3.17
N ILE A 92 -5.52 -14.38 2.16
CA ILE A 92 -4.78 -13.40 1.37
C ILE A 92 -5.24 -13.44 -0.08
N THR A 93 -5.65 -12.29 -0.59
CA THR A 93 -6.12 -12.15 -1.96
C THR A 93 -4.97 -12.27 -2.97
N HIS A 94 -3.83 -11.63 -2.72
CA HIS A 94 -2.64 -11.68 -3.57
C HIS A 94 -1.40 -11.13 -2.84
N GLY A 95 -0.23 -11.18 -3.49
CA GLY A 95 1.07 -10.96 -2.86
C GLY A 95 1.65 -9.54 -2.94
N HIS A 96 0.85 -8.48 -3.16
CA HIS A 96 1.34 -7.11 -3.08
C HIS A 96 1.50 -6.63 -1.63
N GLU A 97 2.42 -5.67 -1.41
CA GLU A 97 2.78 -5.16 -0.09
C GLU A 97 1.60 -4.55 0.68
N ASP A 98 0.70 -3.91 -0.02
CA ASP A 98 -0.51 -3.30 0.53
C ASP A 98 -1.59 -4.34 0.92
N HIS A 99 -1.31 -5.63 0.70
CA HIS A 99 -2.12 -6.79 1.14
C HIS A 99 -1.38 -7.76 2.05
N ILE A 100 -0.03 -7.83 2.00
CA ILE A 100 0.76 -8.76 2.81
C ILE A 100 1.78 -8.09 3.73
N GLY A 101 2.07 -6.81 3.50
CA GLY A 101 3.24 -6.15 4.07
C GLY A 101 3.27 -6.06 5.59
N SER A 102 2.11 -6.08 6.24
CA SER A 102 2.01 -6.01 7.70
C SER A 102 1.95 -7.37 8.40
N ILE A 103 1.92 -8.48 7.66
CA ILE A 103 1.84 -9.84 8.20
C ILE A 103 2.93 -10.12 9.25
N PRO A 104 4.23 -9.76 9.05
CA PRO A 104 5.24 -10.02 10.05
C PRO A 104 4.95 -9.38 11.41
N TYR A 105 4.39 -8.16 11.40
CA TYR A 105 4.05 -7.43 12.62
C TYR A 105 2.81 -8.02 13.34
N LEU A 106 1.83 -8.51 12.57
CA LEU A 106 0.68 -9.23 13.11
C LEU A 106 1.11 -10.54 13.77
N LEU A 107 1.96 -11.33 13.10
CA LEU A 107 2.42 -12.64 13.58
C LEU A 107 3.36 -12.57 14.79
N GLN A 108 3.96 -11.41 15.06
CA GLN A 108 4.65 -11.18 16.34
C GLN A 108 3.68 -11.10 17.53
N LYS A 109 2.39 -10.81 17.28
CA LYS A 109 1.36 -10.67 18.32
C LYS A 109 0.40 -11.86 18.37
N LEU A 110 0.21 -12.56 17.25
CA LEU A 110 -0.78 -13.63 17.10
C LEU A 110 -0.19 -14.78 16.29
N ASP A 111 -0.45 -16.00 16.72
CA ASP A 111 -0.21 -17.21 15.92
C ASP A 111 -1.53 -17.63 15.25
N LEU A 112 -1.56 -17.55 13.91
CA LEU A 112 -2.73 -17.90 13.11
C LEU A 112 -2.34 -18.48 11.75
N PRO A 113 -3.14 -19.40 11.17
CA PRO A 113 -2.87 -19.97 9.86
C PRO A 113 -3.12 -18.93 8.76
N ILE A 114 -2.23 -18.93 7.74
CA ILE A 114 -2.34 -18.11 6.55
C ILE A 114 -2.82 -18.96 5.39
N TYR A 115 -3.88 -18.52 4.72
CA TYR A 115 -4.46 -19.13 3.54
C TYR A 115 -4.17 -18.24 2.33
N GLY A 116 -3.38 -18.70 1.39
CA GLY A 116 -3.02 -17.95 0.19
C GLY A 116 -2.70 -18.90 -0.96
N THR A 117 -2.71 -18.38 -2.17
CA THR A 117 -2.25 -19.12 -3.36
C THR A 117 -0.75 -19.38 -3.27
N ARG A 118 -0.24 -20.29 -4.08
CA ARG A 118 1.14 -20.80 -3.99
C ARG A 118 2.18 -19.68 -4.07
N LEU A 119 2.06 -18.78 -5.07
CA LEU A 119 2.98 -17.64 -5.21
C LEU A 119 2.85 -16.68 -4.03
N THR A 120 1.63 -16.36 -3.62
CA THR A 120 1.36 -15.49 -2.47
C THR A 120 1.99 -16.04 -1.19
N CYS A 121 1.83 -17.34 -0.92
CA CYS A 121 2.48 -18.00 0.23
C CYS A 121 4.02 -17.94 0.13
N GLY A 122 4.59 -18.07 -1.07
CA GLY A 122 6.03 -17.94 -1.30
C GLY A 122 6.55 -16.54 -0.96
N LEU A 123 5.86 -15.50 -1.44
CA LEU A 123 6.21 -14.10 -1.14
C LEU A 123 6.15 -13.79 0.36
N ILE A 124 5.09 -14.26 1.04
CA ILE A 124 4.96 -14.08 2.49
C ILE A 124 6.06 -14.82 3.22
N ARG A 125 6.40 -16.06 2.80
CA ARG A 125 7.48 -16.85 3.42
C ARG A 125 8.82 -16.12 3.35
N ASN A 126 9.20 -15.62 2.17
CA ASN A 126 10.43 -14.83 2.01
C ASN A 126 10.47 -13.62 2.95
N LYS A 127 9.34 -12.90 3.07
CA LYS A 127 9.23 -11.78 4.00
C LYS A 127 9.37 -12.23 5.47
N LEU A 128 8.74 -13.33 5.86
CA LEU A 128 8.81 -13.86 7.22
C LEU A 128 10.19 -14.42 7.58
N GLU A 129 11.02 -14.83 6.62
CA GLU A 129 12.40 -15.24 6.85
C GLU A 129 13.24 -14.09 7.41
N GLU A 130 13.04 -12.85 6.91
CA GLU A 130 13.73 -11.65 7.41
C GLU A 130 13.40 -11.37 8.89
N PHE A 131 12.23 -11.82 9.36
CA PHE A 131 11.75 -11.67 10.74
C PHE A 131 11.96 -12.93 11.61
N GLY A 132 12.53 -14.01 11.07
CA GLY A 132 12.70 -15.29 11.76
C GLY A 132 11.37 -16.00 12.12
N LEU A 133 10.29 -15.72 11.38
CA LEU A 133 8.94 -16.24 11.64
C LEU A 133 8.51 -17.35 10.67
N ALA A 134 9.20 -17.54 9.54
CA ALA A 134 8.78 -18.45 8.47
C ALA A 134 8.60 -19.90 8.95
N GLY A 135 9.52 -20.42 9.80
CA GLY A 135 9.48 -21.78 10.32
C GLY A 135 8.40 -22.04 11.38
N LYS A 136 7.77 -21.00 11.91
CA LYS A 136 6.72 -21.10 12.94
C LYS A 136 5.33 -20.90 12.36
N THR A 137 5.22 -20.29 11.18
CA THR A 137 3.94 -19.91 10.56
C THR A 137 3.34 -21.09 9.81
N LYS A 138 2.06 -21.36 10.07
CA LYS A 138 1.31 -22.37 9.33
C LYS A 138 0.75 -21.79 8.05
N PHE A 139 1.24 -22.25 6.90
CA PHE A 139 0.70 -21.94 5.59
C PHE A 139 -0.25 -23.02 5.10
N VAL A 140 -1.35 -22.61 4.50
CA VAL A 140 -2.31 -23.46 3.80
C VAL A 140 -2.46 -22.93 2.38
N GLU A 141 -1.87 -23.63 1.42
CA GLU A 141 -2.02 -23.29 0.02
C GLU A 141 -3.45 -23.55 -0.43
N ILE A 142 -4.04 -22.56 -1.12
CA ILE A 142 -5.40 -22.62 -1.65
C ILE A 142 -5.37 -22.51 -3.17
N THR A 143 -6.38 -23.08 -3.79
CA THR A 143 -6.58 -23.01 -5.25
C THR A 143 -7.97 -22.46 -5.56
N PRO A 144 -8.15 -21.78 -6.70
CA PRO A 144 -9.47 -21.35 -7.15
C PRO A 144 -10.50 -22.48 -7.12
N ARG A 145 -11.73 -22.15 -6.74
CA ARG A 145 -12.88 -23.07 -6.57
C ARG A 145 -12.77 -24.09 -5.43
N GLN A 146 -11.69 -24.07 -4.65
CA GLN A 146 -11.56 -24.90 -3.45
C GLN A 146 -12.39 -24.31 -2.30
N LYS A 147 -13.34 -25.07 -1.78
CA LYS A 147 -14.12 -24.62 -0.61
C LYS A 147 -13.39 -24.90 0.70
N LEU A 148 -13.21 -23.87 1.48
CA LEU A 148 -12.55 -23.91 2.78
C LEU A 148 -13.58 -23.70 3.90
N LYS A 149 -13.58 -24.55 4.91
CA LYS A 149 -14.43 -24.39 6.09
C LYS A 149 -13.63 -23.73 7.23
N LEU A 150 -14.04 -22.52 7.63
CA LEU A 150 -13.39 -21.72 8.67
C LEU A 150 -14.43 -21.30 9.71
N GLY A 151 -14.62 -22.14 10.74
CA GLY A 151 -15.71 -21.95 11.70
C GLY A 151 -17.08 -21.99 11.03
N CYS A 152 -17.89 -20.95 11.20
CA CYS A 152 -19.19 -20.81 10.54
C CYS A 152 -19.10 -20.44 9.06
N PHE A 153 -17.94 -19.95 8.58
CA PHE A 153 -17.73 -19.53 7.21
C PHE A 153 -17.38 -20.70 6.28
N THR A 154 -17.84 -20.59 5.03
CA THR A 154 -17.31 -21.39 3.92
C THR A 154 -16.77 -20.42 2.88
N VAL A 155 -15.47 -20.47 2.60
CA VAL A 155 -14.79 -19.52 1.72
C VAL A 155 -14.37 -20.23 0.43
N GLU A 156 -14.68 -19.63 -0.71
CA GLU A 156 -14.27 -20.11 -2.03
C GLU A 156 -13.41 -19.04 -2.73
N PRO A 157 -12.13 -19.32 -3.03
CA PRO A 157 -11.30 -18.45 -3.84
C PRO A 157 -11.76 -18.47 -5.30
N ILE A 158 -11.87 -17.30 -5.93
CA ILE A 158 -12.26 -17.12 -7.32
C ILE A 158 -11.09 -16.46 -8.05
N HIS A 159 -10.59 -17.06 -9.11
CA HIS A 159 -9.49 -16.49 -9.89
C HIS A 159 -9.88 -15.14 -10.49
N VAL A 160 -9.01 -14.13 -10.29
CA VAL A 160 -9.10 -12.81 -10.91
C VAL A 160 -7.76 -12.42 -11.54
N ASN A 161 -7.80 -11.63 -12.61
CA ASN A 161 -6.58 -11.05 -13.16
C ASN A 161 -6.16 -9.83 -12.36
N HIS A 162 -4.86 -9.71 -12.15
CA HIS A 162 -4.22 -8.53 -11.58
C HIS A 162 -2.81 -8.38 -12.17
N SER A 163 -1.99 -7.44 -11.68
CA SER A 163 -0.60 -7.25 -12.13
C SER A 163 0.38 -8.28 -11.55
N ILE A 164 -0.08 -9.16 -10.68
CA ILE A 164 0.68 -10.27 -10.09
C ILE A 164 -0.06 -11.59 -10.35
N PRO A 165 0.67 -12.73 -10.55
CA PRO A 165 0.03 -14.04 -10.67
C PRO A 165 -0.77 -14.45 -9.45
N ASP A 166 -1.71 -15.37 -9.66
CA ASP A 166 -2.47 -16.06 -8.62
C ASP A 166 -3.36 -15.18 -7.74
N ALA A 167 -3.74 -13.99 -8.20
CA ALA A 167 -4.70 -13.16 -7.50
C ALA A 167 -6.09 -13.83 -7.44
N VAL A 168 -6.76 -13.72 -6.30
CA VAL A 168 -8.09 -14.28 -6.06
C VAL A 168 -9.02 -13.28 -5.38
N ALA A 169 -10.28 -13.30 -5.78
CA ALA A 169 -11.39 -12.82 -4.99
C ALA A 169 -11.86 -13.92 -4.04
N PHE A 170 -12.58 -13.56 -2.99
CA PHE A 170 -13.19 -14.51 -2.06
C PHE A 170 -14.70 -14.39 -2.07
N ALA A 171 -15.41 -15.52 -2.32
CA ALA A 171 -16.80 -15.68 -1.95
C ALA A 171 -16.85 -16.26 -0.53
N ILE A 172 -17.44 -15.52 0.40
CA ILE A 172 -17.51 -15.81 1.82
C ILE A 172 -18.97 -16.12 2.17
N ASP A 173 -19.31 -17.40 2.22
CA ASP A 173 -20.62 -17.86 2.65
C ASP A 173 -20.71 -17.89 4.17
N SER A 174 -21.76 -17.28 4.71
CA SER A 174 -22.07 -17.25 6.14
C SER A 174 -23.55 -17.52 6.38
N PRO A 175 -24.00 -17.73 7.62
CA PRO A 175 -25.43 -17.82 7.95
C PRO A 175 -26.24 -16.57 7.56
N ALA A 176 -25.61 -15.40 7.45
CA ALA A 176 -26.25 -14.16 7.01
C ALA A 176 -26.47 -14.11 5.47
N GLY A 177 -25.64 -14.81 4.72
CA GLY A 177 -25.60 -14.82 3.26
C GLY A 177 -24.17 -14.78 2.72
N THR A 178 -24.05 -14.72 1.41
CA THR A 178 -22.77 -14.70 0.69
C THR A 178 -22.26 -13.26 0.53
N ILE A 179 -21.01 -13.02 0.91
CA ILE A 179 -20.29 -11.79 0.62
C ILE A 179 -19.20 -12.10 -0.41
N ILE A 180 -19.02 -11.21 -1.39
CA ILE A 180 -17.89 -11.26 -2.31
C ILE A 180 -16.96 -10.10 -1.98
N GLN A 181 -15.67 -10.41 -1.73
CA GLN A 181 -14.58 -9.45 -1.68
C GLN A 181 -13.67 -9.68 -2.87
N THR A 182 -13.56 -8.68 -3.77
CA THR A 182 -12.86 -8.86 -5.04
C THR A 182 -11.34 -8.98 -4.89
N GLY A 183 -10.76 -8.46 -3.78
CA GLY A 183 -9.36 -8.09 -3.82
C GLY A 183 -9.11 -7.10 -4.95
N ASP A 184 -7.89 -6.97 -5.39
CA ASP A 184 -7.52 -6.15 -6.54
C ASP A 184 -7.75 -6.96 -7.81
N PHE A 185 -8.42 -6.36 -8.78
CA PHE A 185 -8.76 -7.07 -10.01
C PHE A 185 -8.80 -6.17 -11.23
N LYS A 186 -8.61 -6.78 -12.38
CA LYS A 186 -9.00 -6.29 -13.70
C LYS A 186 -9.66 -7.41 -14.50
N ILE A 187 -10.19 -7.10 -15.67
CA ILE A 187 -10.71 -8.11 -16.59
C ILE A 187 -9.85 -8.09 -17.84
N ASP A 188 -8.95 -9.07 -17.93
CA ASP A 188 -8.08 -9.26 -19.09
C ASP A 188 -8.55 -10.49 -19.87
N TYR A 189 -8.98 -10.29 -21.12
CA TYR A 189 -9.44 -11.37 -21.99
C TYR A 189 -8.29 -12.07 -22.72
N THR A 190 -7.09 -11.49 -22.69
CA THR A 190 -5.88 -12.04 -23.31
C THR A 190 -4.71 -12.02 -22.34
N PRO A 191 -4.86 -12.63 -21.14
CA PRO A 191 -3.80 -12.69 -20.16
C PRO A 191 -2.66 -13.58 -20.70
N LEU A 192 -1.40 -13.24 -20.32
CA LEU A 192 -0.24 -13.87 -20.93
C LEU A 192 0.11 -15.24 -20.38
N ALA A 193 -0.18 -15.52 -19.13
CA ALA A 193 0.27 -16.76 -18.48
C ALA A 193 -0.75 -17.42 -17.56
N CYS A 194 -1.82 -16.72 -17.16
CA CYS A 194 -2.94 -17.30 -16.42
C CYS A 194 -4.23 -17.20 -17.24
N GLY A 195 -5.23 -17.99 -16.88
CA GLY A 195 -6.56 -17.86 -17.49
C GLY A 195 -7.19 -16.48 -17.23
N PRO A 196 -8.25 -16.12 -17.95
CA PRO A 196 -9.02 -14.92 -17.69
C PRO A 196 -9.72 -15.00 -16.33
N THR A 197 -10.13 -13.84 -15.78
CA THR A 197 -10.98 -13.77 -14.59
C THR A 197 -12.17 -14.72 -14.69
N ASP A 198 -12.44 -15.50 -13.65
CA ASP A 198 -13.53 -16.49 -13.61
C ASP A 198 -14.91 -15.83 -13.48
N LEU A 199 -15.34 -15.20 -14.58
CA LEU A 199 -16.64 -14.53 -14.69
C LEU A 199 -17.79 -15.51 -14.52
N ALA A 200 -17.59 -16.79 -14.86
CA ALA A 200 -18.61 -17.83 -14.73
C ALA A 200 -18.97 -18.05 -13.26
N THR A 201 -17.98 -18.27 -12.39
CA THR A 201 -18.20 -18.44 -10.95
C THR A 201 -18.81 -17.19 -10.32
N LEU A 202 -18.37 -15.97 -10.70
CA LEU A 202 -18.98 -14.73 -10.23
C LEU A 202 -20.47 -14.64 -10.62
N SER A 203 -20.82 -15.01 -11.86
CA SER A 203 -22.21 -15.06 -12.32
C SER A 203 -23.03 -16.13 -11.60
N GLU A 204 -22.47 -17.31 -11.32
CA GLU A 204 -23.14 -18.35 -10.53
C GLU A 204 -23.51 -17.84 -9.12
N TYR A 205 -22.61 -17.13 -8.45
CA TYR A 205 -22.91 -16.49 -7.17
C TYR A 205 -23.99 -15.42 -7.30
N GLY A 206 -23.94 -14.59 -8.35
CA GLY A 206 -24.99 -13.61 -8.63
C GLY A 206 -26.38 -14.22 -8.86
N GLN A 207 -26.46 -15.43 -9.44
CA GLN A 207 -27.71 -16.17 -9.58
C GLN A 207 -28.20 -16.77 -8.26
N LYS A 208 -27.31 -17.21 -7.39
CA LYS A 208 -27.64 -17.73 -6.05
C LYS A 208 -28.07 -16.63 -5.09
N GLY A 209 -27.63 -15.40 -5.31
CA GLY A 209 -27.87 -14.21 -4.50
C GLY A 209 -26.67 -13.84 -3.64
N VAL A 210 -26.12 -12.65 -3.90
CA VAL A 210 -25.02 -12.05 -3.14
C VAL A 210 -25.57 -11.02 -2.16
N LEU A 211 -25.28 -11.21 -0.87
CA LEU A 211 -25.70 -10.28 0.17
C LEU A 211 -24.97 -8.95 0.03
N ALA A 212 -23.64 -8.99 -0.11
CA ALA A 212 -22.84 -7.79 -0.28
C ALA A 212 -21.65 -8.03 -1.22
N LEU A 213 -21.24 -6.98 -1.91
CA LEU A 213 -20.02 -6.91 -2.69
C LEU A 213 -19.11 -5.84 -2.10
N LEU A 214 -17.88 -6.23 -1.73
CA LEU A 214 -16.78 -5.33 -1.44
C LEU A 214 -15.85 -5.33 -2.66
N SER A 215 -15.67 -4.17 -3.32
CA SER A 215 -14.96 -4.12 -4.61
C SER A 215 -13.94 -3.00 -4.70
N ASP A 216 -12.79 -3.32 -5.30
CA ASP A 216 -11.67 -2.42 -5.61
C ASP A 216 -12.16 -1.16 -6.34
N SER A 217 -11.75 -0.01 -5.83
CA SER A 217 -12.15 1.31 -6.34
C SER A 217 -11.00 2.12 -6.94
N THR A 218 -9.78 1.59 -6.97
CA THR A 218 -8.54 2.30 -7.33
C THR A 218 -8.66 3.08 -8.65
N ASN A 219 -9.28 2.50 -9.67
CA ASN A 219 -9.48 3.14 -10.98
C ASN A 219 -10.94 3.60 -11.24
N ALA A 220 -11.75 3.79 -10.21
CA ALA A 220 -13.16 4.16 -10.37
C ALA A 220 -13.39 5.50 -11.11
N GLU A 221 -12.38 6.38 -11.14
CA GLU A 221 -12.44 7.64 -11.88
C GLU A 221 -12.13 7.47 -13.38
N ARG A 222 -11.56 6.33 -13.79
CA ARG A 222 -11.13 6.08 -15.18
C ARG A 222 -12.26 5.46 -16.00
N PRO A 223 -12.68 6.10 -17.10
CA PRO A 223 -13.70 5.53 -18.00
C PRO A 223 -13.11 4.37 -18.82
N GLY A 224 -13.98 3.51 -19.34
CA GLY A 224 -13.61 2.41 -20.23
C GLY A 224 -13.06 1.20 -19.50
N PHE A 225 -12.21 0.44 -20.19
CA PHE A 225 -11.58 -0.79 -19.74
C PHE A 225 -10.08 -0.58 -19.51
N THR A 226 -9.51 -1.36 -18.63
CA THR A 226 -8.06 -1.47 -18.47
C THR A 226 -7.48 -2.20 -19.68
N ALA A 227 -6.36 -1.70 -20.21
CA ALA A 227 -5.68 -2.35 -21.33
C ALA A 227 -5.14 -3.75 -20.93
N THR A 228 -4.98 -4.62 -21.95
CA THR A 228 -4.47 -5.98 -21.73
C THR A 228 -2.95 -6.00 -21.54
N GLU A 229 -2.42 -7.03 -20.87
CA GLU A 229 -0.98 -7.26 -20.76
C GLU A 229 -0.32 -7.51 -22.13
N GLN A 230 -1.07 -8.06 -23.09
CA GLN A 230 -0.59 -8.27 -24.46
C GLN A 230 -0.17 -6.94 -25.12
N LYS A 231 -0.93 -5.86 -24.91
CA LYS A 231 -0.58 -4.54 -25.46
C LYS A 231 0.79 -4.04 -24.98
N VAL A 232 1.11 -4.31 -23.71
CA VAL A 232 2.42 -3.96 -23.16
C VAL A 232 3.52 -4.87 -23.72
N ALA A 233 3.23 -6.17 -23.90
CA ALA A 233 4.18 -7.09 -24.53
C ALA A 233 4.59 -6.58 -25.93
N ASP A 234 3.61 -6.17 -26.74
CA ASP A 234 3.84 -5.63 -28.08
C ASP A 234 4.64 -4.30 -28.04
N GLY A 235 4.31 -3.44 -27.07
CA GLY A 235 5.04 -2.18 -26.84
C GLY A 235 6.51 -2.41 -26.48
N VAL A 236 6.77 -3.29 -25.51
CA VAL A 236 8.14 -3.64 -25.10
C VAL A 236 8.91 -4.32 -26.23
N ARG A 237 8.28 -5.22 -26.99
CA ARG A 237 8.88 -5.84 -28.19
C ARG A 237 9.34 -4.82 -29.22
N SER A 238 8.51 -3.81 -29.50
CA SER A 238 8.87 -2.72 -30.43
C SER A 238 10.08 -1.92 -29.94
N LEU A 239 10.21 -1.74 -28.64
CA LEU A 239 11.35 -1.04 -28.02
C LEU A 239 12.65 -1.87 -28.07
N PHE A 240 12.57 -3.19 -27.93
CA PHE A 240 13.71 -4.09 -28.12
C PHE A 240 14.24 -3.96 -29.54
N ALA A 241 13.37 -3.98 -30.55
CA ALA A 241 13.76 -3.80 -31.95
C ALA A 241 14.43 -2.44 -32.21
N ARG A 242 14.03 -1.39 -31.50
CA ARG A 242 14.66 -0.04 -31.59
C ARG A 242 16.03 0.02 -30.91
N ALA A 243 16.24 -0.80 -29.87
CA ALA A 243 17.42 -0.77 -29.01
C ALA A 243 18.53 -1.76 -29.45
N GLN A 244 18.55 -2.21 -30.73
CA GLN A 244 19.42 -3.31 -31.19
C GLN A 244 20.92 -3.14 -30.86
N ASN A 245 21.42 -1.90 -30.91
CA ASN A 245 22.85 -1.59 -30.70
C ASN A 245 23.12 -0.96 -29.30
N LYS A 246 22.21 -1.12 -28.34
CA LYS A 246 22.32 -0.52 -27.00
C LYS A 246 22.11 -1.56 -25.92
N ARG A 247 22.68 -1.30 -24.74
CA ARG A 247 22.31 -2.03 -23.54
C ARG A 247 20.89 -1.60 -23.13
N ILE A 248 20.04 -2.59 -22.89
CA ILE A 248 18.66 -2.34 -22.42
C ILE A 248 18.62 -2.42 -20.91
N ILE A 249 18.09 -1.39 -20.26
CA ILE A 249 17.84 -1.37 -18.81
C ILE A 249 16.35 -1.17 -18.60
N ILE A 250 15.69 -2.13 -17.93
CA ILE A 250 14.24 -2.07 -17.69
C ILE A 250 13.96 -2.01 -16.21
N ALA A 251 13.33 -0.91 -15.77
CA ALA A 251 12.86 -0.78 -14.41
C ALA A 251 11.38 -1.16 -14.31
N THR A 252 11.06 -2.12 -13.45
CA THR A 252 9.70 -2.59 -13.21
C THR A 252 9.50 -3.00 -11.76
N PHE A 253 8.25 -3.26 -11.36
CA PHE A 253 7.95 -3.83 -10.04
C PHE A 253 8.48 -5.27 -9.94
N ALA A 254 9.17 -5.57 -8.86
CA ALA A 254 9.71 -6.91 -8.60
C ALA A 254 8.62 -7.98 -8.38
N SER A 255 7.41 -7.55 -8.03
CA SER A 255 6.23 -8.42 -7.89
C SER A 255 5.54 -8.74 -9.22
N ASN A 256 5.82 -7.98 -10.28
CA ASN A 256 5.21 -8.22 -11.60
C ASN A 256 5.99 -9.31 -12.35
N ILE A 257 5.84 -10.55 -11.87
CA ILE A 257 6.52 -11.75 -12.38
C ILE A 257 6.25 -11.96 -13.87
N TYR A 258 5.04 -11.70 -14.33
CA TYR A 258 4.70 -11.83 -15.75
C TYR A 258 5.47 -10.85 -16.64
N ARG A 259 5.64 -9.59 -16.20
CA ARG A 259 6.42 -8.61 -16.93
C ARG A 259 7.90 -9.00 -16.99
N VAL A 260 8.43 -9.50 -15.89
CA VAL A 260 9.82 -9.98 -15.85
C VAL A 260 9.99 -11.18 -16.78
N GLN A 261 9.05 -12.14 -16.81
CA GLN A 261 9.09 -13.26 -17.76
C GLN A 261 9.06 -12.78 -19.22
N GLN A 262 8.17 -11.83 -19.57
CA GLN A 262 8.14 -11.25 -20.92
C GLN A 262 9.48 -10.63 -21.34
N ILE A 263 10.12 -9.91 -20.42
CA ILE A 263 11.42 -9.30 -20.68
C ILE A 263 12.50 -10.38 -20.93
N ILE A 264 12.45 -11.47 -20.15
CA ILE A 264 13.36 -12.61 -20.33
C ILE A 264 13.12 -13.27 -21.70
N ASP A 265 11.86 -13.54 -22.06
CA ASP A 265 11.50 -14.17 -23.34
C ASP A 265 12.01 -13.32 -24.53
N LEU A 266 11.79 -12.00 -24.48
CA LEU A 266 12.30 -11.07 -25.50
C LEU A 266 13.84 -11.02 -25.55
N ALA A 267 14.50 -11.07 -24.39
CA ALA A 267 15.96 -11.10 -24.32
C ALA A 267 16.51 -12.40 -24.94
N VAL A 268 15.85 -13.54 -24.71
CA VAL A 268 16.20 -14.83 -25.31
C VAL A 268 15.99 -14.80 -26.83
N GLU A 269 14.87 -14.26 -27.31
CA GLU A 269 14.60 -14.08 -28.76
C GLU A 269 15.68 -13.23 -29.44
N ASP A 270 16.17 -12.18 -28.77
CA ASP A 270 17.22 -11.29 -29.25
C ASP A 270 18.64 -11.83 -29.02
N GLY A 271 18.80 -13.02 -28.42
CA GLY A 271 20.10 -13.61 -28.09
C GLY A 271 20.89 -12.87 -27.01
N ARG A 272 20.21 -12.11 -26.14
CA ARG A 272 20.80 -11.29 -25.09
C ARG A 272 20.88 -12.05 -23.76
N LYS A 273 21.85 -11.67 -22.94
CA LYS A 273 21.98 -12.09 -21.55
C LYS A 273 21.12 -11.20 -20.65
N VAL A 274 20.57 -11.77 -19.58
CA VAL A 274 19.76 -11.05 -18.60
C VAL A 274 20.51 -10.98 -17.27
N ALA A 275 20.54 -9.80 -16.65
CA ALA A 275 21.01 -9.63 -15.28
C ALA A 275 19.92 -8.96 -14.43
N PHE A 276 19.86 -9.27 -13.13
CA PHE A 276 18.95 -8.64 -12.19
C PHE A 276 19.70 -7.68 -11.26
N SER A 277 19.07 -6.53 -10.95
CA SER A 277 19.60 -5.55 -10.00
C SER A 277 18.52 -5.10 -9.03
N GLY A 278 18.83 -5.14 -7.74
CA GLY A 278 17.90 -4.88 -6.64
C GLY A 278 17.55 -6.16 -5.88
N ARG A 279 17.59 -6.09 -4.54
CA ARG A 279 17.41 -7.27 -3.66
C ARG A 279 16.06 -7.95 -3.91
N SER A 280 14.98 -7.18 -3.90
CA SER A 280 13.63 -7.72 -4.14
C SER A 280 13.47 -8.35 -5.53
N MET A 281 14.12 -7.78 -6.57
CA MET A 281 14.10 -8.35 -7.92
C MET A 281 14.75 -9.74 -7.92
N VAL A 282 15.95 -9.86 -7.33
CA VAL A 282 16.68 -11.13 -7.25
C VAL A 282 15.90 -12.17 -6.45
N ASN A 283 15.39 -11.80 -5.28
CA ASN A 283 14.67 -12.73 -4.39
C ASN A 283 13.35 -13.21 -5.01
N ASN A 284 12.56 -12.30 -5.54
CA ASN A 284 11.25 -12.64 -6.12
C ASN A 284 11.39 -13.48 -7.40
N THR A 285 12.39 -13.18 -8.24
CA THR A 285 12.63 -13.98 -9.47
C THR A 285 13.14 -15.37 -9.14
N ALA A 286 14.04 -15.53 -8.16
CA ALA A 286 14.51 -16.83 -7.71
C ALA A 286 13.37 -17.68 -7.15
N MET A 287 12.53 -17.10 -6.28
CA MET A 287 11.37 -17.78 -5.72
C MET A 287 10.32 -18.12 -6.80
N ALA A 288 10.05 -17.20 -7.74
CA ALA A 288 9.11 -17.46 -8.84
C ALA A 288 9.61 -18.60 -9.75
N GLN A 289 10.92 -18.71 -9.97
CA GLN A 289 11.52 -19.82 -10.70
C GLN A 289 11.40 -21.14 -9.93
N GLU A 290 11.70 -21.16 -8.63
CA GLU A 290 11.56 -22.34 -7.76
C GLU A 290 10.12 -22.86 -7.74
N LEU A 291 9.15 -21.95 -7.66
CA LEU A 291 7.72 -22.28 -7.65
C LEU A 291 7.13 -22.59 -9.05
N GLY A 292 7.90 -22.43 -10.12
CA GLY A 292 7.47 -22.73 -11.49
C GLY A 292 6.65 -21.65 -12.18
N TYR A 293 6.62 -20.41 -11.64
CA TYR A 293 5.99 -19.25 -12.28
C TYR A 293 6.89 -18.52 -13.26
N MET A 294 8.18 -18.81 -13.24
CA MET A 294 9.17 -18.23 -14.14
C MET A 294 10.07 -19.30 -14.73
N HIS A 295 10.34 -19.18 -16.02
CA HIS A 295 11.26 -20.06 -16.75
C HIS A 295 12.39 -19.24 -17.36
N ILE A 296 13.61 -19.51 -16.93
CA ILE A 296 14.83 -18.88 -17.43
C ILE A 296 15.67 -19.96 -18.12
N PRO A 297 15.83 -19.92 -19.46
CA PRO A 297 16.66 -20.89 -20.16
C PRO A 297 18.11 -20.88 -19.68
N GLU A 298 18.74 -22.03 -19.64
CA GLU A 298 20.15 -22.18 -19.23
C GLU A 298 21.07 -21.25 -20.03
N GLY A 299 22.02 -20.62 -19.35
CA GLY A 299 22.95 -19.69 -19.95
C GLY A 299 22.38 -18.30 -20.30
N THR A 300 21.09 -18.01 -20.03
CA THR A 300 20.50 -16.68 -20.24
C THR A 300 20.83 -15.72 -19.09
N LEU A 301 20.73 -16.20 -17.84
CA LEU A 301 20.98 -15.39 -16.65
C LEU A 301 22.48 -15.29 -16.37
N ILE A 302 22.97 -14.06 -16.15
CA ILE A 302 24.33 -13.76 -15.71
C ILE A 302 24.32 -12.97 -14.40
N SER A 303 25.43 -13.05 -13.66
CA SER A 303 25.61 -12.21 -12.48
C SER A 303 25.73 -10.73 -12.87
N ILE A 304 25.21 -9.83 -12.02
CA ILE A 304 25.41 -8.38 -12.19
C ILE A 304 26.90 -8.01 -12.22
N ASP A 305 27.77 -8.76 -11.57
CA ASP A 305 29.22 -8.54 -11.54
C ASP A 305 29.88 -8.90 -12.88
N GLU A 306 29.24 -9.74 -13.69
CA GLU A 306 29.73 -10.18 -15.01
C GLU A 306 29.24 -9.29 -16.16
N ILE A 307 28.32 -8.33 -15.88
CA ILE A 307 27.64 -7.52 -16.90
C ILE A 307 28.61 -6.79 -17.85
N ASN A 308 29.80 -6.40 -17.35
CA ASN A 308 30.83 -5.69 -18.11
C ASN A 308 31.74 -6.62 -18.95
N GLN A 309 31.56 -7.95 -18.87
CA GLN A 309 32.26 -8.92 -19.69
C GLN A 309 31.59 -9.16 -21.05
N TYR A 310 30.35 -8.69 -21.18
CA TYR A 310 29.56 -8.81 -22.40
C TYR A 310 29.47 -7.46 -23.13
N PRO A 311 29.42 -7.47 -24.46
CA PRO A 311 29.09 -6.25 -25.23
C PRO A 311 27.77 -5.66 -24.76
N PRO A 312 27.66 -4.30 -24.64
CA PRO A 312 26.44 -3.66 -24.14
C PRO A 312 25.17 -4.10 -24.86
N GLU A 313 25.21 -4.25 -26.17
CA GLU A 313 24.09 -4.68 -27.01
C GLU A 313 23.63 -6.12 -26.76
N GLN A 314 24.42 -6.92 -26.07
CA GLN A 314 24.06 -8.29 -25.67
C GLN A 314 23.47 -8.38 -24.26
N VAL A 315 23.21 -7.25 -23.60
CA VAL A 315 22.79 -7.24 -22.20
C VAL A 315 21.43 -6.58 -22.03
N VAL A 316 20.56 -7.25 -21.27
CA VAL A 316 19.33 -6.69 -20.68
C VAL A 316 19.46 -6.71 -19.17
N LEU A 317 19.34 -5.54 -18.56
CA LEU A 317 19.36 -5.40 -17.11
C LEU A 317 17.94 -5.13 -16.61
N VAL A 318 17.37 -6.01 -15.80
CA VAL A 318 16.08 -5.80 -15.13
C VAL A 318 16.32 -5.29 -13.71
N THR A 319 15.70 -4.16 -13.36
CA THR A 319 16.03 -3.45 -12.11
C THR A 319 14.80 -2.96 -11.37
N THR A 320 14.96 -2.71 -10.08
CA THR A 320 14.00 -1.99 -9.24
C THR A 320 14.21 -0.49 -9.31
N GLY A 321 13.26 0.29 -8.75
CA GLY A 321 13.37 1.74 -8.65
C GLY A 321 12.47 2.49 -9.63
N SER A 322 11.46 1.82 -10.16
CA SER A 322 10.47 2.42 -11.06
C SER A 322 9.61 3.50 -10.40
N GLN A 323 9.57 3.54 -9.06
CA GLN A 323 8.83 4.52 -8.27
C GLN A 323 9.68 5.65 -7.70
N GLY A 324 10.96 5.67 -8.00
CA GLY A 324 11.85 6.76 -7.56
C GLY A 324 12.37 6.62 -6.15
N GLU A 325 12.31 5.43 -5.55
CA GLU A 325 12.81 5.16 -4.22
C GLU A 325 14.31 5.52 -4.12
N PRO A 326 14.74 6.30 -3.12
CA PRO A 326 16.10 6.88 -3.07
C PRO A 326 17.23 5.84 -3.07
N LEU A 327 17.01 4.68 -2.46
CA LEU A 327 18.01 3.61 -2.33
C LEU A 327 17.86 2.50 -3.38
N SER A 328 16.92 2.65 -4.30
CA SER A 328 16.70 1.66 -5.37
C SER A 328 17.88 1.59 -6.35
N ALA A 329 17.95 0.49 -7.10
CA ALA A 329 19.03 0.30 -8.05
C ALA A 329 19.02 1.37 -9.15
N LEU A 330 17.85 1.70 -9.73
CA LEU A 330 17.75 2.73 -10.77
C LEU A 330 18.11 4.13 -10.24
N SER A 331 17.70 4.48 -9.01
CA SER A 331 18.05 5.75 -8.37
C SER A 331 19.57 5.90 -8.19
N ARG A 332 20.23 4.81 -7.77
CA ARG A 332 21.70 4.78 -7.66
C ARG A 332 22.40 4.85 -9.01
N MET A 333 21.81 4.29 -10.07
CA MET A 333 22.31 4.44 -11.44
C MET A 333 22.21 5.89 -11.90
N ALA A 334 21.06 6.52 -11.70
CA ALA A 334 20.83 7.92 -12.07
C ALA A 334 21.73 8.92 -11.33
N SER A 335 22.14 8.59 -10.10
CA SER A 335 23.07 9.41 -9.27
C SER A 335 24.53 8.97 -9.36
N CYS A 336 24.91 8.09 -10.30
CA CYS A 336 26.26 7.54 -10.47
C CYS A 336 26.83 6.82 -9.23
N SER A 337 25.97 6.38 -8.29
CA SER A 337 26.36 5.70 -7.05
C SER A 337 26.19 4.18 -7.10
N HIS A 338 25.73 3.63 -8.21
CA HIS A 338 25.65 2.17 -8.40
C HIS A 338 27.04 1.56 -8.61
N ARG A 339 27.34 0.48 -7.89
CA ARG A 339 28.69 -0.09 -7.84
C ARG A 339 29.13 -0.73 -9.16
N GLN A 340 28.25 -1.51 -9.80
CA GLN A 340 28.56 -2.34 -10.97
C GLN A 340 28.15 -1.68 -12.30
N VAL A 341 27.10 -0.82 -12.28
CA VAL A 341 26.50 -0.28 -13.50
C VAL A 341 26.74 1.22 -13.61
N ARG A 342 27.38 1.64 -14.69
CA ARG A 342 27.48 3.04 -15.09
C ARG A 342 26.58 3.27 -16.30
N VAL A 343 25.72 4.27 -16.22
CA VAL A 343 24.80 4.66 -17.28
C VAL A 343 25.46 5.71 -18.18
N GLY A 344 25.21 5.62 -19.49
CA GLY A 344 25.75 6.54 -20.47
C GLY A 344 25.01 6.51 -21.82
N PRO A 345 25.58 7.14 -22.87
CA PRO A 345 24.92 7.28 -24.19
C PRO A 345 24.61 5.95 -24.91
N GLY A 346 25.28 4.86 -24.53
CA GLY A 346 25.03 3.51 -25.05
C GLY A 346 23.85 2.78 -24.41
N ASP A 347 23.11 3.43 -23.53
CA ASP A 347 22.01 2.81 -22.78
C ASP A 347 20.65 3.21 -23.29
N PHE A 348 19.74 2.24 -23.34
CA PHE A 348 18.32 2.40 -23.63
C PHE A 348 17.52 1.97 -22.40
N ILE A 349 16.89 2.93 -21.72
CA ILE A 349 16.25 2.72 -20.43
C ILE A 349 14.75 2.77 -20.58
N ILE A 350 14.05 1.74 -20.11
CA ILE A 350 12.60 1.63 -20.13
C ILE A 350 12.09 1.63 -18.68
N ILE A 351 11.27 2.61 -18.30
CA ILE A 351 10.58 2.64 -17.02
C ILE A 351 9.18 2.06 -17.25
N SER A 352 9.05 0.74 -17.01
CA SER A 352 7.83 -0.03 -17.21
C SER A 352 6.93 0.02 -15.96
N ALA A 353 6.60 1.23 -15.52
CA ALA A 353 5.73 1.50 -14.40
C ALA A 353 5.12 2.91 -14.53
N LYS A 354 3.95 3.07 -13.94
CA LYS A 354 3.34 4.38 -13.71
C LYS A 354 3.70 4.87 -12.30
N PRO A 355 4.06 6.16 -12.12
CA PRO A 355 4.23 6.70 -10.77
C PRO A 355 2.97 6.51 -9.94
N ILE A 356 3.13 5.97 -8.74
CA ILE A 356 2.09 5.99 -7.72
C ILE A 356 1.87 7.46 -7.32
N PRO A 357 0.62 7.91 -7.08
CA PRO A 357 0.36 9.28 -6.62
C PRO A 357 1.27 9.69 -5.47
N GLY A 358 1.95 10.83 -5.60
CA GLY A 358 2.97 11.32 -4.67
C GLY A 358 4.43 11.06 -5.09
N ASN A 359 4.69 10.09 -5.98
CA ASN A 359 6.05 9.73 -6.42
C ASN A 359 6.49 10.44 -7.71
N GLU A 360 5.64 11.26 -8.32
CA GLU A 360 5.89 11.90 -9.63
C GLU A 360 7.19 12.71 -9.64
N LYS A 361 7.46 13.47 -8.57
CA LYS A 361 8.69 14.28 -8.44
C LYS A 361 9.93 13.40 -8.35
N SER A 362 9.87 12.31 -7.61
CA SER A 362 10.98 11.37 -7.45
C SER A 362 11.30 10.65 -8.75
N VAL A 363 10.29 10.18 -9.47
CA VAL A 363 10.45 9.54 -10.78
C VAL A 363 10.99 10.54 -11.80
N THR A 364 10.46 11.77 -11.84
CA THR A 364 10.96 12.83 -12.73
C THR A 364 12.44 13.15 -12.46
N LYS A 365 12.86 13.18 -11.21
CA LYS A 365 14.27 13.39 -10.84
C LYS A 365 15.17 12.29 -11.40
N ILE A 366 14.75 11.03 -11.32
CA ILE A 366 15.49 9.90 -11.89
C ILE A 366 15.57 10.01 -13.40
N VAL A 367 14.44 10.25 -14.09
CA VAL A 367 14.39 10.42 -15.55
C VAL A 367 15.37 11.50 -16.00
N ASN A 368 15.32 12.68 -15.35
CA ASN A 368 16.24 13.79 -15.66
C ASN A 368 17.71 13.40 -15.42
N GLY A 369 18.00 12.70 -14.31
CA GLY A 369 19.35 12.22 -14.02
C GLY A 369 19.89 11.27 -15.10
N LEU A 370 19.07 10.33 -15.57
CA LEU A 370 19.44 9.38 -16.61
C LEU A 370 19.64 10.07 -17.98
N LEU A 371 18.77 11.03 -18.33
CA LEU A 371 18.90 11.84 -19.56
C LEU A 371 20.17 12.69 -19.53
N LEU A 372 20.54 13.28 -18.39
CA LEU A 372 21.77 14.05 -18.21
C LEU A 372 23.03 13.19 -18.40
N LEU A 373 22.95 11.89 -18.13
CA LEU A 373 24.04 10.94 -18.41
C LEU A 373 24.13 10.54 -19.90
N GLY A 374 23.21 11.03 -20.72
CA GLY A 374 23.16 10.78 -22.16
C GLY A 374 22.41 9.52 -22.57
N ALA A 375 21.77 8.81 -21.63
CA ALA A 375 20.95 7.65 -21.95
C ALA A 375 19.66 8.05 -22.69
N GLU A 376 19.15 7.16 -23.52
CA GLU A 376 17.81 7.27 -24.08
C GLU A 376 16.82 6.67 -23.08
N VAL A 377 15.81 7.46 -22.64
CA VAL A 377 14.88 7.04 -21.58
C VAL A 377 13.46 7.04 -22.12
N ILE A 378 12.78 5.90 -22.01
CA ILE A 378 11.37 5.70 -22.33
C ILE A 378 10.61 5.56 -21.01
N TYR A 379 9.55 6.34 -20.84
CA TYR A 379 8.70 6.34 -19.65
C TYR A 379 7.23 6.52 -20.02
N GLU A 380 6.32 6.50 -19.04
CA GLU A 380 4.87 6.59 -19.23
C GLU A 380 4.48 7.75 -20.18
N GLY A 381 3.50 7.49 -21.03
CA GLY A 381 2.99 8.47 -22.01
C GLY A 381 3.74 8.49 -23.34
N MET A 382 4.94 7.88 -23.44
CA MET A 382 5.67 7.78 -24.71
C MET A 382 5.32 6.50 -25.47
N TYR A 383 5.18 5.38 -24.73
CA TYR A 383 4.85 4.06 -25.27
C TYR A 383 3.97 3.28 -24.29
N ASP A 384 3.28 2.26 -24.79
CA ASP A 384 2.50 1.32 -23.96
C ASP A 384 3.43 0.35 -23.21
N VAL A 385 4.17 0.85 -22.22
CA VAL A 385 5.12 0.06 -21.40
C VAL A 385 4.57 -0.34 -20.05
N HIS A 386 3.38 0.11 -19.70
CA HIS A 386 2.72 -0.18 -18.43
C HIS A 386 1.20 -0.25 -18.61
N VAL A 387 0.58 -1.14 -17.84
CA VAL A 387 -0.88 -1.23 -17.70
C VAL A 387 -1.23 -1.40 -16.23
N SER A 388 -2.35 -0.80 -15.81
CA SER A 388 -2.84 -0.93 -14.44
C SER A 388 -3.28 -2.38 -14.15
N GLY A 389 -3.13 -2.80 -12.91
CA GLY A 389 -3.71 -4.05 -12.40
C GLY A 389 -5.17 -3.92 -11.96
N HIS A 390 -5.72 -2.69 -11.91
CA HIS A 390 -7.04 -2.41 -11.34
C HIS A 390 -8.08 -2.10 -12.41
N ALA A 391 -9.31 -2.50 -12.13
CA ALA A 391 -10.49 -2.36 -12.98
C ALA A 391 -10.89 -0.88 -13.18
N CYS A 392 -11.08 -0.47 -14.44
CA CYS A 392 -11.73 0.77 -14.81
C CYS A 392 -13.26 0.65 -14.71
N GLN A 393 -13.99 1.75 -14.99
CA GLN A 393 -15.44 1.83 -14.76
C GLN A 393 -16.26 0.72 -15.43
N GLU A 394 -15.95 0.34 -16.66
CA GLU A 394 -16.74 -0.68 -17.36
C GLU A 394 -16.51 -2.09 -16.78
N GLU A 395 -15.33 -2.37 -16.28
CA GLU A 395 -15.01 -3.63 -15.59
C GLU A 395 -15.69 -3.68 -14.21
N GLN A 396 -15.72 -2.54 -13.49
CA GLN A 396 -16.46 -2.41 -12.23
C GLN A 396 -17.97 -2.59 -12.44
N LYS A 397 -18.52 -2.03 -13.52
CA LYS A 397 -19.93 -2.27 -13.92
C LYS A 397 -20.20 -3.74 -14.25
N LEU A 398 -19.25 -4.40 -14.91
CA LEU A 398 -19.38 -5.82 -15.21
C LEU A 398 -19.38 -6.66 -13.91
N MET A 399 -18.49 -6.38 -12.96
CA MET A 399 -18.45 -7.03 -11.65
C MET A 399 -19.79 -6.89 -10.92
N LEU A 400 -20.32 -5.66 -10.82
CA LEU A 400 -21.63 -5.37 -10.21
C LEU A 400 -22.78 -6.08 -10.93
N THR A 401 -22.74 -6.14 -12.26
CA THR A 401 -23.79 -6.78 -13.08
C THR A 401 -23.80 -8.30 -12.93
N LEU A 402 -22.62 -8.94 -12.86
CA LEU A 402 -22.49 -10.38 -12.68
C LEU A 402 -22.90 -10.82 -11.28
N THR A 403 -22.44 -10.11 -10.25
CA THR A 403 -22.65 -10.48 -8.84
C THR A 403 -24.02 -10.06 -8.31
N ARG A 404 -24.65 -9.02 -8.88
CA ARG A 404 -25.98 -8.50 -8.50
C ARG A 404 -26.17 -8.38 -6.98
N PRO A 405 -25.26 -7.69 -6.27
CA PRO A 405 -25.27 -7.65 -4.82
C PRO A 405 -26.49 -6.89 -4.30
N LYS A 406 -27.04 -7.33 -3.16
CA LYS A 406 -28.06 -6.56 -2.45
C LYS A 406 -27.47 -5.27 -1.87
N TYR A 407 -26.28 -5.37 -1.25
CA TYR A 407 -25.54 -4.25 -0.68
C TYR A 407 -24.20 -4.08 -1.40
N PHE A 408 -23.77 -2.83 -1.52
CA PHE A 408 -22.49 -2.51 -2.15
C PHE A 408 -21.63 -1.64 -1.22
N LEU A 409 -20.37 -2.05 -1.05
CA LEU A 409 -19.35 -1.36 -0.28
C LEU A 409 -18.11 -1.16 -1.16
N PRO A 410 -17.88 0.05 -1.69
CA PRO A 410 -16.63 0.34 -2.37
C PRO A 410 -15.48 0.31 -1.38
N VAL A 411 -14.39 -0.39 -1.71
CA VAL A 411 -13.19 -0.51 -0.87
C VAL A 411 -11.93 -0.21 -1.70
N HIS A 412 -10.77 -0.18 -1.07
CA HIS A 412 -9.46 0.01 -1.71
C HIS A 412 -9.41 1.28 -2.57
N GLY A 413 -9.36 2.44 -1.92
CA GLY A 413 -9.30 3.73 -2.61
C GLY A 413 -9.46 4.93 -1.69
N GLU A 414 -8.98 6.07 -2.16
CA GLU A 414 -9.27 7.36 -1.55
C GLU A 414 -10.78 7.68 -1.61
N TYR A 415 -11.25 8.55 -0.76
CA TYR A 415 -12.69 8.89 -0.68
C TYR A 415 -13.30 9.29 -2.04
N LYS A 416 -12.56 10.01 -2.90
CA LYS A 416 -13.03 10.39 -4.24
C LYS A 416 -13.30 9.18 -5.14
N GLN A 417 -12.45 8.14 -5.04
CA GLN A 417 -12.58 6.89 -5.80
C GLN A 417 -13.74 6.06 -5.27
N LEU A 418 -13.84 5.89 -3.94
CA LEU A 418 -14.97 5.22 -3.29
C LEU A 418 -16.30 5.88 -3.68
N LYS A 419 -16.34 7.23 -3.65
CA LYS A 419 -17.54 8.00 -4.03
C LYS A 419 -17.89 7.79 -5.49
N LYS A 420 -16.90 7.78 -6.38
CA LYS A 420 -17.15 7.55 -7.82
C LYS A 420 -17.67 6.15 -8.08
N HIS A 421 -17.12 5.13 -7.42
CA HIS A 421 -17.58 3.75 -7.53
C HIS A 421 -19.03 3.60 -7.00
N ALA A 422 -19.35 4.25 -5.87
CA ALA A 422 -20.71 4.29 -5.36
C ALA A 422 -21.71 4.93 -6.35
N ILE A 423 -21.32 6.00 -7.05
CA ILE A 423 -22.13 6.62 -8.11
C ILE A 423 -22.31 5.65 -9.28
N THR A 424 -21.28 4.93 -9.68
CA THR A 424 -21.35 3.90 -10.72
C THR A 424 -22.33 2.80 -10.33
N ALA A 425 -22.29 2.29 -9.10
CA ALA A 425 -23.20 1.28 -8.59
C ALA A 425 -24.67 1.77 -8.58
N ALA A 426 -24.90 3.01 -8.14
CA ALA A 426 -26.24 3.63 -8.18
C ALA A 426 -26.78 3.76 -9.62
N SER A 427 -25.92 4.08 -10.58
CA SER A 427 -26.30 4.18 -12.01
C SER A 427 -26.74 2.84 -12.63
N LEU A 428 -26.35 1.73 -12.02
CA LEU A 428 -26.78 0.37 -12.41
C LEU A 428 -28.05 -0.08 -11.68
N GLY A 429 -28.66 0.80 -10.86
CA GLY A 429 -29.94 0.53 -10.21
C GLY A 429 -29.83 -0.03 -8.79
N ILE A 430 -28.64 -0.10 -8.18
CA ILE A 430 -28.52 -0.41 -6.76
C ILE A 430 -29.04 0.79 -5.95
N PRO A 431 -30.05 0.59 -5.08
CA PRO A 431 -30.59 1.69 -4.27
C PRO A 431 -29.50 2.37 -3.45
N THR A 432 -29.51 3.69 -3.38
CA THR A 432 -28.50 4.44 -2.61
C THR A 432 -28.51 4.09 -1.11
N SER A 433 -29.65 3.66 -0.58
CA SER A 433 -29.76 3.11 0.79
C SER A 433 -28.99 1.80 1.00
N ASN A 434 -28.66 1.12 -0.08
CA ASN A 434 -27.94 -0.16 -0.07
C ASN A 434 -26.46 0.01 -0.46
N ILE A 435 -26.00 1.26 -0.60
CA ILE A 435 -24.60 1.60 -0.90
C ILE A 435 -24.01 2.31 0.31
N LEU A 436 -22.95 1.78 0.88
CA LEU A 436 -22.29 2.36 2.04
C LEU A 436 -20.83 2.67 1.74
N ILE A 437 -20.43 3.94 1.83
CA ILE A 437 -19.05 4.35 1.91
C ILE A 437 -18.71 4.44 3.40
N ALA A 438 -17.99 3.45 3.89
CA ALA A 438 -17.59 3.35 5.29
C ALA A 438 -16.19 3.94 5.52
N GLU A 439 -15.79 4.03 6.78
CA GLU A 439 -14.46 4.45 7.23
C GLU A 439 -13.76 3.28 7.93
N ASN A 440 -12.43 3.34 8.01
CA ASN A 440 -11.67 2.38 8.81
C ASN A 440 -12.15 2.42 10.27
N GLY A 441 -12.38 1.24 10.86
CA GLY A 441 -12.95 1.10 12.20
C GLY A 441 -14.48 1.03 12.24
N SER A 442 -15.17 1.22 11.13
CA SER A 442 -16.63 1.04 11.09
C SER A 442 -17.01 -0.41 11.42
N ASN A 443 -18.07 -0.59 12.20
CA ASN A 443 -18.75 -1.87 12.40
C ASN A 443 -19.96 -1.92 11.49
N ILE A 444 -19.87 -2.59 10.36
CA ILE A 444 -20.93 -2.71 9.37
C ILE A 444 -21.70 -3.99 9.66
N ILE A 445 -22.96 -3.88 10.05
CA ILE A 445 -23.83 -5.00 10.41
C ILE A 445 -24.75 -5.29 9.22
N LEU A 446 -24.63 -6.48 8.64
CA LEU A 446 -25.44 -6.90 7.50
C LEU A 446 -26.31 -8.10 7.84
N SER A 447 -27.54 -8.05 7.37
CA SER A 447 -28.46 -9.19 7.33
C SER A 447 -29.22 -9.21 6.00
N GLN A 448 -30.06 -10.24 5.82
CA GLN A 448 -30.94 -10.27 4.64
C GLN A 448 -31.89 -9.06 4.55
N ASP A 449 -32.20 -8.39 5.65
CA ASP A 449 -33.21 -7.36 5.69
C ASP A 449 -32.65 -5.96 5.93
N GLU A 450 -31.43 -5.85 6.54
CA GLU A 450 -30.90 -4.57 7.01
C GLU A 450 -29.39 -4.46 6.80
N MET A 451 -28.93 -3.24 6.49
CA MET A 451 -27.55 -2.78 6.60
C MET A 451 -27.49 -1.58 7.52
N LYS A 452 -26.71 -1.66 8.59
CA LYS A 452 -26.54 -0.56 9.55
C LYS A 452 -25.13 -0.49 10.09
N LEU A 453 -24.79 0.66 10.67
CA LEU A 453 -23.55 0.84 11.42
C LEU A 453 -23.81 0.53 12.91
N GLY A 454 -22.92 -0.25 13.50
CA GLY A 454 -22.82 -0.49 14.94
C GLY A 454 -21.75 0.38 15.59
N GLU A 455 -21.41 0.09 16.84
CA GLU A 455 -20.33 0.76 17.54
C GLU A 455 -18.99 0.54 16.83
N PRO A 456 -18.22 1.60 16.54
CA PRO A 456 -16.96 1.49 15.85
C PRO A 456 -15.90 0.78 16.71
N VAL A 457 -14.90 0.20 16.06
CA VAL A 457 -13.77 -0.46 16.72
C VAL A 457 -12.50 0.36 16.55
N THR A 458 -11.52 0.08 17.41
CA THR A 458 -10.19 0.68 17.26
C THR A 458 -9.58 0.28 15.93
N ALA A 459 -9.34 1.26 15.09
CA ALA A 459 -8.61 1.15 13.85
C ALA A 459 -7.80 2.43 13.65
N GLY A 460 -6.61 2.32 13.10
CA GLY A 460 -5.73 3.46 12.93
C GLY A 460 -4.48 3.12 12.15
N ALA A 461 -3.59 4.07 12.11
CA ALA A 461 -2.28 3.99 11.48
C ALA A 461 -1.21 3.84 12.56
N VAL A 462 -0.45 2.76 12.52
CA VAL A 462 0.71 2.53 13.38
C VAL A 462 1.96 2.71 12.53
N MET A 463 2.81 3.66 12.91
CA MET A 463 4.04 3.97 12.18
C MET A 463 5.15 3.02 12.59
N VAL A 464 5.95 2.60 11.60
CA VAL A 464 7.14 1.79 11.79
C VAL A 464 8.36 2.59 11.35
N ASP A 465 9.36 2.67 12.21
CA ASP A 465 10.64 3.36 11.99
C ASP A 465 11.78 2.45 12.47
N GLY A 466 12.50 1.83 11.55
CA GLY A 466 13.50 0.82 11.85
C GLY A 466 12.90 -0.36 12.63
N LEU A 467 13.34 -0.56 13.86
CA LEU A 467 12.82 -1.61 14.77
C LEU A 467 11.66 -1.11 15.65
N GLY A 468 11.37 0.19 15.64
CA GLY A 468 10.31 0.80 16.43
C GLY A 468 8.94 0.62 15.78
N VAL A 469 7.95 0.13 16.52
CA VAL A 469 6.58 -0.06 16.06
C VAL A 469 5.63 0.71 16.96
N GLY A 470 5.09 1.83 16.45
CA GLY A 470 4.12 2.65 17.18
C GLY A 470 4.73 3.61 18.22
N ASP A 471 6.03 3.75 18.28
CA ASP A 471 6.74 4.70 19.12
C ASP A 471 6.89 6.09 18.47
N VAL A 472 6.67 6.19 17.17
CA VAL A 472 6.58 7.44 16.43
C VAL A 472 5.13 7.90 16.37
N GLY A 473 4.82 8.99 17.10
CA GLY A 473 3.49 9.60 17.10
C GLY A 473 3.51 11.01 16.48
N ASN A 474 2.35 11.67 16.45
CA ASN A 474 2.18 13.01 15.87
C ASN A 474 3.14 14.06 16.46
N VAL A 475 3.52 13.94 17.75
CA VAL A 475 4.47 14.84 18.39
C VAL A 475 5.86 14.68 17.78
N VAL A 476 6.31 13.43 17.62
CA VAL A 476 7.63 13.12 17.03
C VAL A 476 7.68 13.57 15.57
N LEU A 477 6.64 13.31 14.79
CA LEU A 477 6.56 13.77 13.40
C LEU A 477 6.60 15.29 13.27
N ARG A 478 5.85 15.99 14.12
CA ARG A 478 5.86 17.46 14.17
C ARG A 478 7.26 17.99 14.50
N ASP A 479 7.95 17.37 15.46
CA ASP A 479 9.29 17.78 15.85
C ASP A 479 10.30 17.51 14.72
N ARG A 480 10.23 16.35 14.06
CA ARG A 480 11.04 16.03 12.87
C ARG A 480 10.80 17.00 11.73
N LYS A 481 9.53 17.34 11.47
CA LYS A 481 9.15 18.34 10.46
C LYS A 481 9.77 19.70 10.78
N HIS A 482 9.60 20.19 12.01
CA HIS A 482 10.18 21.46 12.48
C HIS A 482 11.70 21.48 12.33
N LEU A 483 12.38 20.39 12.75
CA LEU A 483 13.83 20.26 12.56
C LEU A 483 14.24 20.28 11.09
N SER A 484 13.44 19.71 10.19
CA SER A 484 13.74 19.68 8.76
C SER A 484 13.54 21.03 8.05
N GLU A 485 12.60 21.85 8.53
CA GLU A 485 12.27 23.15 7.94
C GLU A 485 13.22 24.26 8.40
N ASP A 486 13.43 24.40 9.69
CA ASP A 486 14.10 25.56 10.30
C ASP A 486 15.37 25.20 11.10
N GLY A 487 15.63 23.92 11.33
CA GLY A 487 16.82 23.45 12.06
C GLY A 487 16.72 23.60 13.56
N LEU A 488 17.89 23.56 14.22
CA LEU A 488 18.05 23.52 15.68
C LEU A 488 19.05 24.53 16.16
N VAL A 489 18.75 25.22 17.28
CA VAL A 489 19.68 26.03 18.06
C VAL A 489 19.71 25.52 19.51
N ILE A 490 20.85 25.08 19.97
CA ILE A 490 21.08 24.60 21.34
C ILE A 490 21.76 25.73 22.12
N ILE A 491 21.28 26.01 23.33
CA ILE A 491 21.87 26.94 24.28
C ILE A 491 22.47 26.11 25.42
N VAL A 492 23.76 26.26 25.68
CA VAL A 492 24.43 25.57 26.80
C VAL A 492 24.93 26.61 27.77
N ALA A 493 24.51 26.56 29.03
CA ALA A 493 25.00 27.41 30.08
C ALA A 493 25.11 26.66 31.41
N THR A 494 26.14 27.00 32.20
CA THR A 494 26.30 26.53 33.58
C THR A 494 25.90 27.64 34.54
N VAL A 495 25.07 27.32 35.52
CA VAL A 495 24.48 28.28 36.44
C VAL A 495 24.67 27.82 37.90
N ASP A 496 24.92 28.76 38.79
CA ASP A 496 25.00 28.51 40.23
C ASP A 496 23.60 28.20 40.78
N SER A 497 23.46 27.06 41.44
CA SER A 497 22.18 26.56 41.96
C SER A 497 21.56 27.43 43.04
N LYS A 498 22.38 28.25 43.79
CA LYS A 498 21.92 29.09 44.87
C LYS A 498 21.60 30.51 44.43
N THR A 499 22.43 31.07 43.55
CA THR A 499 22.29 32.46 43.09
C THR A 499 21.61 32.61 41.76
N GLY A 500 21.57 31.54 40.93
CA GLY A 500 21.09 31.56 39.56
C GLY A 500 22.05 32.23 38.57
N LYS A 501 23.22 32.70 39.01
CA LYS A 501 24.21 33.39 38.16
C LYS A 501 24.86 32.43 37.17
N VAL A 502 25.09 32.91 35.97
CA VAL A 502 25.83 32.18 34.92
C VAL A 502 27.29 32.08 35.31
N LEU A 503 27.82 30.87 35.42
CA LEU A 503 29.22 30.57 35.72
C LEU A 503 30.06 30.31 34.47
N ALA A 504 29.44 29.74 33.42
CA ALA A 504 30.08 29.51 32.12
C ALA A 504 29.03 29.50 31.00
N GLY A 505 29.41 29.95 29.81
CA GLY A 505 28.51 30.17 28.68
C GLY A 505 27.80 31.53 28.77
N PRO A 506 26.62 31.74 28.13
CA PRO A 506 25.93 30.74 27.26
C PRO A 506 26.65 30.53 25.92
N ASP A 507 26.84 29.27 25.56
CA ASP A 507 27.31 28.89 24.22
C ASP A 507 26.12 28.50 23.33
N LEU A 508 26.14 28.94 22.08
CA LEU A 508 25.10 28.60 21.10
C LEU A 508 25.66 27.67 20.03
N VAL A 509 25.00 26.53 19.86
CA VAL A 509 25.31 25.57 18.82
C VAL A 509 24.13 25.50 17.85
N SER A 510 24.41 25.76 16.55
CA SER A 510 23.39 25.71 15.46
C SER A 510 23.62 24.50 14.57
N ARG A 511 22.53 23.83 14.20
CA ARG A 511 22.52 22.77 13.20
C ARG A 511 21.27 22.91 12.28
N GLY A 512 21.51 22.88 10.97
CA GLY A 512 20.43 22.96 9.97
C GLY A 512 19.73 24.33 9.88
N PHE A 513 20.09 25.32 10.70
CA PHE A 513 19.48 26.65 10.72
C PHE A 513 20.22 27.67 9.84
N VAL A 514 21.48 27.99 10.17
CA VAL A 514 22.35 28.91 9.43
C VAL A 514 23.76 28.36 9.35
N TYR A 515 24.50 28.77 8.32
CA TYR A 515 25.93 28.55 8.25
C TYR A 515 26.62 29.56 9.14
N VAL A 516 27.10 29.12 10.29
CA VAL A 516 27.57 30.00 11.40
C VAL A 516 28.68 30.96 10.94
N ARG A 517 29.65 30.48 10.14
CA ARG A 517 30.80 31.29 9.66
C ARG A 517 30.40 32.50 8.80
N GLU A 518 29.24 32.46 8.15
CA GLU A 518 28.73 33.56 7.33
C GLU A 518 27.72 34.42 8.08
N ASN A 519 27.32 34.04 9.28
CA ASN A 519 26.29 34.69 10.09
C ASN A 519 26.75 34.97 11.52
N GLU A 520 28.03 35.30 11.72
CA GLU A 520 28.61 35.58 13.06
C GLU A 520 27.84 36.67 13.81
N SER A 521 27.50 37.78 13.15
CA SER A 521 26.74 38.88 13.78
C SER A 521 25.32 38.46 14.25
N LEU A 522 24.69 37.51 13.59
CA LEU A 522 23.42 36.93 14.05
C LEU A 522 23.62 36.08 15.31
N MET A 523 24.67 35.27 15.31
CA MET A 523 24.97 34.38 16.44
C MET A 523 25.44 35.14 17.67
N ASP A 524 26.29 36.18 17.51
CA ASP A 524 26.74 37.06 18.59
C ASP A 524 25.54 37.82 19.21
N GLY A 525 24.65 38.34 18.36
CA GLY A 525 23.42 38.98 18.82
C GLY A 525 22.47 38.00 19.52
N ALA A 526 22.40 36.76 19.06
CA ALA A 526 21.62 35.70 19.68
C ALA A 526 22.18 35.35 21.08
N GLN A 527 23.51 35.27 21.22
CA GLN A 527 24.19 35.02 22.48
C GLN A 527 23.91 36.15 23.49
N SER A 528 24.05 37.41 23.08
CA SER A 528 23.77 38.59 23.91
C SER A 528 22.32 38.65 24.40
N ILE A 529 21.36 38.24 23.58
CA ILE A 529 19.94 38.14 23.99
C ILE A 529 19.72 37.05 25.03
N VAL A 530 20.40 35.91 24.89
CA VAL A 530 20.33 34.82 25.89
C VAL A 530 20.94 35.26 27.22
N GLU A 531 22.11 35.91 27.19
CA GLU A 531 22.76 36.50 28.39
C GLU A 531 21.81 37.47 29.10
N THR A 532 21.23 38.43 28.35
CA THR A 532 20.27 39.39 28.90
C THR A 532 19.03 38.70 29.50
N ALA A 533 18.53 37.61 28.88
CA ALA A 533 17.40 36.89 29.41
C ALA A 533 17.70 36.11 30.69
N LEU A 534 18.91 35.54 30.79
CA LEU A 534 19.40 34.87 32.01
C LEU A 534 19.60 35.88 33.15
N ASP A 535 20.24 37.03 32.90
CA ASP A 535 20.46 38.09 33.90
C ASP A 535 19.12 38.61 34.46
N ARG A 536 18.12 38.83 33.58
CA ARG A 536 16.77 39.23 34.03
C ARG A 536 16.12 38.17 34.91
N CYS A 537 16.33 36.88 34.64
CA CYS A 537 15.80 35.84 35.54
C CYS A 537 16.42 35.89 36.91
N VAL A 538 17.74 36.24 37.02
CA VAL A 538 18.44 36.43 38.29
C VAL A 538 17.87 37.64 39.05
N ASP A 539 17.71 38.81 38.37
CA ASP A 539 17.21 40.04 38.95
C ASP A 539 15.76 39.91 39.45
N GLU A 540 14.93 39.19 38.70
CA GLU A 540 13.53 38.92 39.05
C GLU A 540 13.36 37.73 40.01
N HIS A 541 14.44 37.13 40.49
CA HIS A 541 14.46 35.99 41.43
C HIS A 541 13.68 34.75 40.90
N VAL A 542 13.65 34.55 39.59
CA VAL A 542 13.05 33.38 38.98
C VAL A 542 13.97 32.18 39.15
N ARG A 543 13.59 31.23 39.99
CA ARG A 543 14.42 30.05 40.35
C ARG A 543 13.86 28.74 39.80
N ASP A 544 12.65 28.76 39.26
CA ASP A 544 12.09 27.58 38.58
C ASP A 544 12.74 27.42 37.21
N TRP A 545 13.46 26.33 37.05
CA TRP A 545 14.23 26.04 35.83
C TRP A 545 13.37 25.93 34.56
N ASN A 546 12.13 25.47 34.67
CA ASN A 546 11.22 25.43 33.52
C ASN A 546 10.87 26.85 33.08
N SER A 547 10.64 27.76 34.02
CA SER A 547 10.40 29.17 33.75
C SER A 547 11.61 29.86 33.14
N VAL A 548 12.82 29.60 33.65
CA VAL A 548 14.08 30.13 33.09
C VAL A 548 14.27 29.65 31.66
N LYS A 549 14.15 28.33 31.40
CA LYS A 549 14.27 27.75 30.05
C LYS A 549 13.23 28.33 29.09
N THR A 550 12.01 28.56 29.57
CA THR A 550 10.94 29.12 28.74
C THR A 550 11.24 30.56 28.35
N ARG A 551 11.64 31.41 29.30
CA ARG A 551 12.00 32.82 29.05
C ARG A 551 13.17 32.95 28.07
N VAL A 552 14.24 32.16 28.28
CA VAL A 552 15.41 32.14 27.39
C VAL A 552 14.99 31.73 25.98
N ARG A 553 14.19 30.66 25.86
CA ARG A 553 13.65 30.19 24.56
C ARG A 553 12.82 31.25 23.85
N GLU A 554 11.91 31.93 24.56
CA GLU A 554 11.04 32.97 24.00
C GLU A 554 11.82 34.21 23.55
N ALA A 555 12.80 34.64 24.34
CA ALA A 555 13.67 35.77 24.01
C ALA A 555 14.47 35.48 22.73
N LEU A 556 15.13 34.32 22.67
CA LEU A 556 15.90 33.90 21.50
C LEU A 556 15.04 33.69 20.28
N SER A 557 13.87 33.02 20.41
CA SER A 557 12.91 32.80 19.32
C SER A 557 12.46 34.14 18.74
N SER A 558 12.07 35.10 19.58
CA SER A 558 11.65 36.44 19.15
C SER A 558 12.76 37.20 18.44
N TYR A 559 14.01 37.07 18.87
CA TYR A 559 15.15 37.70 18.21
C TYR A 559 15.43 37.09 16.83
N ILE A 560 15.52 35.74 16.77
CA ILE A 560 15.76 35.02 15.50
C ILE A 560 14.65 35.30 14.49
N TYR A 561 13.40 35.18 14.90
CA TYR A 561 12.27 35.44 14.00
C TYR A 561 12.24 36.86 13.44
N ARG A 562 12.55 37.88 14.28
CA ARG A 562 12.63 39.27 13.80
C ARG A 562 13.71 39.47 12.75
N ARG A 563 14.86 38.81 12.90
CA ARG A 563 16.01 38.93 12.02
C ARG A 563 15.91 38.07 10.73
N THR A 564 15.35 36.88 10.84
CA THR A 564 15.43 35.86 9.77
C THR A 564 14.08 35.42 9.20
N LYS A 565 12.98 35.68 9.92
CA LYS A 565 11.64 35.10 9.66
C LYS A 565 11.60 33.58 9.72
N ARG A 566 12.58 32.96 10.34
CA ARG A 566 12.67 31.53 10.62
C ARG A 566 12.44 31.26 12.10
N SER A 567 11.98 30.06 12.42
CA SER A 567 11.65 29.63 13.79
C SER A 567 12.32 28.30 14.13
N PRO A 568 13.67 28.24 14.25
CA PRO A 568 14.36 26.98 14.57
C PRO A 568 13.90 26.44 15.93
N MET A 569 14.01 25.13 16.10
CA MET A 569 13.80 24.50 17.39
C MET A 569 14.88 25.00 18.38
N ILE A 570 14.47 25.56 19.51
CA ILE A 570 15.41 26.07 20.52
C ILE A 570 15.40 25.15 21.72
N LEU A 571 16.59 24.61 22.06
CA LEU A 571 16.79 23.68 23.16
C LEU A 571 17.75 24.29 24.24
N PRO A 572 17.24 24.89 25.33
CA PRO A 572 18.06 25.35 26.44
C PRO A 572 18.52 24.17 27.31
N ILE A 573 19.84 23.99 27.42
CA ILE A 573 20.52 23.04 28.31
C ILE A 573 21.20 23.85 29.40
N LEU A 574 20.54 23.94 30.57
CA LEU A 574 21.09 24.63 31.75
C LEU A 574 21.58 23.58 32.74
N MET A 575 22.88 23.64 33.07
CA MET A 575 23.53 22.75 34.03
C MET A 575 23.70 23.46 35.34
N GLU A 576 23.32 22.83 36.45
CA GLU A 576 23.48 23.36 37.80
C GLU A 576 24.79 22.90 38.42
N VAL A 577 25.46 23.81 39.11
CA VAL A 577 26.66 23.51 39.90
C VAL A 577 26.55 24.14 41.29
#